data_cd02f43c945bf310f9f726a21048227b
#
_entry.id   cd02f43c945bf310f9f726a21048227b
#
_cell.length_a   1.000
_cell.length_b   1.000
_cell.length_c   1.000
_cell.angle_alpha   90.00
_cell.angle_beta   90.00
_cell.angle_gamma   90.00
#
_symmetry.space_group_name_H-M   'P 1'
#
loop_
_entity.id
_entity.type
_entity.pdbx_description
1 polymer ?
#
loop_
_entity_poly.entity_id
_entity_poly.type
_entity_poly.pdbx_seq_one_letter_code
_entity_poly.pdbx_strand_id
1 'polypeptide(L)'
;MVMSDIWKWDSFIREVLLELSIDNLELAVDKSELNSEALATRAAMMGVSKRQLLHKLLEHPSGYLVDLFGTMPSGSYYTSLLNTNGNDLLLIGHLIDRVSNETSYTVSGAAEVVRAIAPGRMVSYGDNQLFSAKIFTHFGLKYDADKHAEFLSRFGMTLKVDETEITTNISRVRFCSRAVVRTPAGLLVTRTHAALYQKLAARPEHDPVTDKLYVRAIMADYMGTDPIAFEAMSQVDRQLDVPIDITVVTPKIKSVITPIARGFYGSDDDQALLNVLSSLRAGRIDRRALLSLHTPHAHSSKRTMALGFSTTVGGTLFGGPLTPAASWAHDQDRASWARYLEKTDQLGVLYDN
;
A
#
# COMPACT_ATOMS: atom_id res chain seq x y z
N MET A 1 2.39 -8.40 -14.65
CA MET A 1 2.49 -7.30 -13.69
C MET A 1 3.94 -6.98 -13.48
N VAL A 2 4.27 -5.73 -13.33
CA VAL A 2 5.61 -5.24 -12.97
C VAL A 2 5.49 -4.58 -11.60
N MET A 3 6.41 -4.92 -10.70
CA MET A 3 6.59 -4.28 -9.40
C MET A 3 7.93 -3.58 -9.45
N SER A 4 7.94 -2.29 -9.22
CA SER A 4 9.16 -1.48 -9.21
C SER A 4 9.26 -0.67 -7.93
N ASP A 5 10.49 -0.42 -7.53
CA ASP A 5 10.82 0.37 -6.34
C ASP A 5 11.98 1.32 -6.69
N ILE A 6 11.87 2.55 -6.22
CA ILE A 6 12.86 3.61 -6.44
C ILE A 6 13.63 3.83 -5.14
N TRP A 7 14.96 3.78 -5.24
CA TRP A 7 15.84 3.87 -4.09
C TRP A 7 15.76 5.24 -3.42
N LYS A 8 15.52 5.25 -2.10
CA LYS A 8 15.47 6.45 -1.26
C LYS A 8 14.69 7.59 -1.90
N TRP A 9 13.49 7.30 -2.40
CA TRP A 9 12.61 8.25 -3.09
C TRP A 9 12.58 9.62 -2.42
N ASP A 10 12.23 9.67 -1.13
CA ASP A 10 12.06 10.92 -0.38
C ASP A 10 13.32 11.78 -0.37
N SER A 11 14.50 11.17 -0.43
CA SER A 11 15.79 11.88 -0.40
C SER A 11 16.22 12.41 -1.75
N PHE A 12 15.78 11.77 -2.85
CA PHE A 12 16.28 12.08 -4.20
C PHE A 12 15.26 12.75 -5.11
N ILE A 13 13.99 12.84 -4.69
CA ILE A 13 12.98 13.57 -5.47
C ILE A 13 13.40 15.03 -5.61
N ARG A 14 13.48 15.48 -6.88
CA ARG A 14 13.91 16.84 -7.21
C ARG A 14 12.77 17.83 -7.20
N GLU A 15 13.11 19.10 -7.07
CA GLU A 15 12.17 20.21 -7.05
C GLU A 15 11.21 20.18 -8.24
N VAL A 16 11.73 19.98 -9.46
CA VAL A 16 10.93 19.98 -10.68
C VAL A 16 9.81 18.92 -10.61
N LEU A 17 10.09 17.74 -10.05
CA LEU A 17 9.09 16.68 -9.94
C LEU A 17 8.07 16.99 -8.83
N LEU A 18 8.52 17.56 -7.72
CA LEU A 18 7.63 18.05 -6.67
C LEU A 18 6.71 19.17 -7.19
N GLU A 19 7.28 20.12 -7.91
CA GLU A 19 6.53 21.23 -8.52
C GLU A 19 5.47 20.72 -9.49
N LEU A 20 5.85 19.85 -10.42
CA LEU A 20 4.92 19.22 -11.36
C LEU A 20 3.82 18.43 -10.65
N SER A 21 4.18 17.73 -9.55
CA SER A 21 3.20 16.98 -8.76
C SER A 21 2.20 17.89 -8.07
N ILE A 22 2.64 19.01 -7.51
CA ILE A 22 1.77 20.03 -6.90
C ILE A 22 0.85 20.63 -7.96
N ASP A 23 1.41 21.04 -9.09
CA ASP A 23 0.65 21.67 -10.17
C ASP A 23 -0.40 20.72 -10.76
N ASN A 24 -0.06 19.44 -10.92
CA ASN A 24 -1.00 18.43 -11.37
C ASN A 24 -2.16 18.22 -10.38
N LEU A 25 -1.88 18.21 -9.08
CA LEU A 25 -2.93 18.14 -8.06
C LEU A 25 -3.81 19.38 -8.06
N GLU A 26 -3.22 20.55 -8.25
CA GLU A 26 -3.97 21.81 -8.30
C GLU A 26 -4.89 21.90 -9.52
N LEU A 27 -4.49 21.29 -10.65
CA LEU A 27 -5.34 21.15 -11.83
C LEU A 27 -6.54 20.23 -11.60
N ALA A 28 -6.42 19.25 -10.70
CA ALA A 28 -7.49 18.31 -10.40
C ALA A 28 -8.54 18.87 -9.44
N VAL A 29 -8.31 20.04 -8.83
CA VAL A 29 -9.26 20.68 -7.91
C VAL A 29 -10.34 21.42 -8.68
N ASP A 30 -11.60 21.09 -8.41
CA ASP A 30 -12.72 21.86 -8.91
C ASP A 30 -12.79 23.21 -8.21
N LYS A 31 -12.75 24.27 -8.99
CA LYS A 31 -12.76 25.66 -8.54
C LYS A 31 -14.02 26.43 -8.98
N SER A 32 -14.97 25.74 -9.59
CA SER A 32 -16.17 26.36 -10.17
C SER A 32 -17.03 27.11 -9.15
N GLU A 33 -17.02 26.67 -7.90
CA GLU A 33 -17.79 27.27 -6.80
C GLU A 33 -17.05 28.44 -6.11
N LEU A 34 -15.79 28.72 -6.48
CA LEU A 34 -14.99 29.75 -5.84
C LEU A 34 -15.18 31.11 -6.49
N ASN A 35 -15.44 32.13 -5.67
CA ASN A 35 -15.44 33.52 -6.11
C ASN A 35 -14.01 34.06 -6.31
N SER A 36 -13.85 35.24 -6.85
CA SER A 36 -12.55 35.85 -7.17
C SER A 36 -11.63 36.02 -5.95
N GLU A 37 -12.20 36.38 -4.79
CA GLU A 37 -11.44 36.55 -3.54
C GLU A 37 -10.92 35.19 -3.03
N ALA A 38 -11.79 34.18 -3.02
CA ALA A 38 -11.42 32.82 -2.62
C ALA A 38 -10.36 32.23 -3.56
N LEU A 39 -10.46 32.47 -4.86
CA LEU A 39 -9.44 32.07 -5.83
C LEU A 39 -8.10 32.76 -5.57
N ALA A 40 -8.08 34.06 -5.31
CA ALA A 40 -6.87 34.82 -5.00
C ALA A 40 -6.23 34.33 -3.69
N THR A 41 -7.03 34.12 -2.66
CA THR A 41 -6.58 33.60 -1.36
C THR A 41 -5.98 32.19 -1.52
N ARG A 42 -6.67 31.30 -2.24
CA ARG A 42 -6.17 29.98 -2.53
C ARG A 42 -4.84 30.01 -3.28
N ALA A 43 -4.73 30.84 -4.31
CA ALA A 43 -3.50 30.96 -5.08
C ALA A 43 -2.32 31.45 -4.21
N ALA A 44 -2.57 32.41 -3.31
CA ALA A 44 -1.56 32.88 -2.37
C ALA A 44 -1.13 31.78 -1.39
N MET A 45 -2.07 31.03 -0.81
CA MET A 45 -1.79 29.91 0.09
C MET A 45 -1.02 28.78 -0.62
N MET A 46 -1.40 28.42 -1.85
CA MET A 46 -0.69 27.45 -2.66
C MET A 46 0.74 27.90 -2.97
N GLY A 47 0.93 29.18 -3.27
CA GLY A 47 2.26 29.76 -3.50
C GLY A 47 3.16 29.67 -2.26
N VAL A 48 2.62 29.84 -1.06
CA VAL A 48 3.36 29.64 0.20
C VAL A 48 3.68 28.16 0.43
N SER A 49 2.68 27.29 0.30
CA SER A 49 2.85 25.83 0.48
C SER A 49 3.87 25.27 -0.50
N LYS A 50 3.81 25.70 -1.77
CA LYS A 50 4.75 25.29 -2.82
C LYS A 50 6.18 25.69 -2.46
N ARG A 51 6.41 26.93 -2.05
CA ARG A 51 7.74 27.38 -1.61
C ARG A 51 8.27 26.58 -0.43
N GLN A 52 7.43 26.29 0.57
CA GLN A 52 7.83 25.50 1.74
C GLN A 52 8.15 24.04 1.40
N LEU A 53 7.51 23.47 0.39
CA LEU A 53 7.77 22.11 -0.06
C LEU A 53 9.00 22.02 -0.97
N LEU A 54 9.26 23.02 -1.78
CA LEU A 54 10.39 23.04 -2.72
C LEU A 54 11.69 23.45 -2.03
N HIS A 55 11.64 24.39 -1.10
CA HIS A 55 12.79 24.93 -0.40
C HIS A 55 12.59 24.84 1.11
N LYS A 56 13.43 24.07 1.78
CA LYS A 56 13.33 23.77 3.21
C LYS A 56 14.60 24.12 3.94
N LEU A 57 14.45 24.71 5.11
CA LEU A 57 15.54 24.87 6.06
C LEU A 57 15.46 23.73 7.09
N LEU A 58 16.47 22.88 7.12
CA LEU A 58 16.59 21.77 8.04
C LEU A 58 17.59 22.12 9.14
N GLU A 59 17.16 22.02 10.40
CA GLU A 59 18.08 22.05 11.53
C GLU A 59 18.59 20.62 11.79
N HIS A 60 19.90 20.45 11.61
CA HIS A 60 20.57 19.21 11.92
C HIS A 60 20.79 19.09 13.44
N PRO A 61 20.73 17.90 14.06
CA PRO A 61 20.95 17.71 15.50
C PRO A 61 22.28 18.29 16.03
N SER A 62 23.26 18.53 15.16
CA SER A 62 24.51 19.21 15.51
C SER A 62 24.41 20.75 15.57
N GLY A 63 23.20 21.33 15.34
CA GLY A 63 22.95 22.77 15.35
C GLY A 63 23.21 23.48 14.02
N TYR A 64 23.65 22.79 12.97
CA TYR A 64 23.82 23.39 11.65
C TYR A 64 22.47 23.51 10.93
N LEU A 65 22.27 24.63 10.25
CA LEU A 65 21.16 24.84 9.34
C LEU A 65 21.58 24.45 7.92
N VAL A 66 20.76 23.65 7.26
CA VAL A 66 21.01 23.15 5.90
C VAL A 66 19.83 23.53 5.02
N ASP A 67 20.11 24.21 3.91
CA ASP A 67 19.14 24.46 2.87
C ASP A 67 18.95 23.19 2.03
N LEU A 68 17.72 22.73 1.94
CA LEU A 68 17.35 21.59 1.12
C LEU A 68 16.41 22.03 -0.01
N PHE A 69 16.83 21.71 -1.22
CA PHE A 69 16.05 21.89 -2.45
C PHE A 69 15.56 20.52 -2.92
N GLY A 70 14.29 20.42 -3.29
CA GLY A 70 13.69 19.12 -3.53
C GLY A 70 13.51 18.35 -2.22
N THR A 71 13.74 17.05 -2.22
CA THR A 71 13.50 16.11 -1.12
C THR A 71 12.07 16.17 -0.56
N MET A 72 11.47 15.05 -0.24
CA MET A 72 10.14 15.00 0.38
C MET A 72 10.31 15.00 1.91
N PRO A 73 9.71 15.96 2.63
CA PRO A 73 9.70 15.92 4.09
C PRO A 73 8.74 14.82 4.56
N SER A 74 9.27 13.61 4.76
CA SER A 74 8.49 12.47 5.24
C SER A 74 7.81 12.83 6.57
N GLY A 75 6.48 12.69 6.62
CA GLY A 75 5.65 13.18 7.71
C GLY A 75 4.84 14.44 7.38
N SER A 76 5.11 15.11 6.27
CA SER A 76 4.21 16.14 5.73
C SER A 76 2.85 15.52 5.35
N TYR A 77 1.78 16.29 5.47
CA TYR A 77 0.45 15.89 4.99
C TYR A 77 0.41 15.58 3.49
N TYR A 78 1.33 16.14 2.72
CA TYR A 78 1.44 15.94 1.28
C TYR A 78 2.27 14.72 0.87
N THR A 79 3.02 14.10 1.79
CA THR A 79 4.00 13.05 1.46
C THR A 79 3.42 11.95 0.58
N SER A 80 2.37 11.27 1.04
CA SER A 80 1.78 10.17 0.27
C SER A 80 1.22 10.64 -1.07
N LEU A 81 0.58 11.79 -1.10
CA LEU A 81 -0.09 12.30 -2.28
C LEU A 81 0.89 12.74 -3.36
N LEU A 82 1.90 13.54 -2.99
CA LEU A 82 2.91 14.03 -3.95
C LEU A 82 3.83 12.92 -4.43
N ASN A 83 4.23 12.00 -3.53
CA ASN A 83 5.04 10.86 -3.93
C ASN A 83 4.28 9.95 -4.90
N THR A 84 3.01 9.65 -4.62
CA THR A 84 2.16 8.86 -5.53
C THR A 84 2.04 9.52 -6.89
N ASN A 85 1.71 10.82 -6.92
CA ASN A 85 1.55 11.56 -8.16
C ASN A 85 2.87 11.68 -8.94
N GLY A 86 3.97 11.98 -8.25
CA GLY A 86 5.30 12.03 -8.86
C GLY A 86 5.73 10.69 -9.46
N ASN A 87 5.43 9.59 -8.77
CA ASN A 87 5.71 8.24 -9.24
C ASN A 87 4.89 7.89 -10.50
N ASP A 88 3.62 8.24 -10.52
CA ASP A 88 2.76 8.08 -11.71
C ASP A 88 3.26 8.93 -12.89
N LEU A 89 3.65 10.18 -12.64
CA LEU A 89 4.19 11.06 -13.67
C LEU A 89 5.48 10.50 -14.28
N LEU A 90 6.37 9.93 -13.47
CA LEU A 90 7.60 9.31 -13.96
C LEU A 90 7.32 8.07 -14.83
N LEU A 91 6.40 7.20 -14.42
CA LEU A 91 6.05 6.02 -15.22
C LEU A 91 5.39 6.40 -16.54
N ILE A 92 4.45 7.34 -16.50
CA ILE A 92 3.79 7.86 -17.70
C ILE A 92 4.81 8.54 -18.63
N GLY A 93 5.70 9.36 -18.06
CA GLY A 93 6.77 10.00 -18.80
C GLY A 93 7.71 9.00 -19.45
N HIS A 94 8.13 7.95 -18.73
CA HIS A 94 8.93 6.86 -19.29
C HIS A 94 8.22 6.15 -20.44
N LEU A 95 6.93 5.84 -20.29
CA LEU A 95 6.18 5.20 -21.36
C LEU A 95 6.08 6.08 -22.60
N ILE A 96 5.77 7.38 -22.44
CA ILE A 96 5.70 8.34 -23.56
C ILE A 96 7.06 8.48 -24.24
N ASP A 97 8.14 8.62 -23.46
CA ASP A 97 9.51 8.71 -23.97
C ASP A 97 9.89 7.49 -24.83
N ARG A 98 9.60 6.29 -24.33
CA ARG A 98 9.86 5.08 -25.09
C ARG A 98 9.03 4.97 -26.36
N VAL A 99 7.73 5.28 -26.27
CA VAL A 99 6.83 5.22 -27.42
C VAL A 99 7.26 6.20 -28.51
N SER A 100 7.62 7.44 -28.15
CA SER A 100 8.04 8.46 -29.11
C SER A 100 9.42 8.17 -29.73
N ASN A 101 10.32 7.51 -29.00
CA ASN A 101 11.67 7.19 -29.50
C ASN A 101 11.74 5.86 -30.26
N GLU A 102 10.89 4.88 -29.93
CA GLU A 102 10.98 3.52 -30.44
C GLU A 102 9.85 3.17 -31.45
N THR A 103 8.91 4.09 -31.65
CA THR A 103 7.79 3.90 -32.59
C THR A 103 7.58 5.13 -33.48
N SER A 104 6.56 5.11 -34.32
CA SER A 104 6.19 6.24 -35.20
C SER A 104 5.31 7.31 -34.53
N TYR A 105 4.97 7.14 -33.24
CA TYR A 105 4.15 8.11 -32.54
C TYR A 105 4.94 9.39 -32.23
N THR A 106 4.29 10.54 -32.38
CA THR A 106 4.77 11.80 -31.81
C THR A 106 4.52 11.78 -30.28
N VAL A 107 5.22 12.65 -29.55
CA VAL A 107 5.02 12.80 -28.08
C VAL A 107 3.55 13.07 -27.74
N SER A 108 2.89 13.97 -28.49
CA SER A 108 1.46 14.27 -28.25
C SER A 108 0.57 13.07 -28.56
N GLY A 109 0.80 12.38 -29.68
CA GLY A 109 0.04 11.18 -30.01
C GLY A 109 0.24 10.04 -29.01
N ALA A 110 1.47 9.84 -28.53
CA ALA A 110 1.77 8.90 -27.48
C ALA A 110 1.02 9.26 -26.18
N ALA A 111 1.05 10.55 -25.78
CA ALA A 111 0.38 11.03 -24.57
C ALA A 111 -1.15 10.82 -24.62
N GLU A 112 -1.79 11.05 -25.75
CA GLU A 112 -3.23 10.79 -25.92
C GLU A 112 -3.58 9.32 -25.73
N VAL A 113 -2.83 8.42 -26.38
CA VAL A 113 -3.06 6.99 -26.25
C VAL A 113 -2.78 6.52 -24.82
N VAL A 114 -1.68 6.95 -24.21
CA VAL A 114 -1.33 6.62 -22.82
C VAL A 114 -2.42 7.06 -21.86
N ARG A 115 -2.99 8.25 -22.02
CA ARG A 115 -4.14 8.73 -21.23
C ARG A 115 -5.33 7.79 -21.31
N ALA A 116 -5.57 7.18 -22.45
CA ALA A 116 -6.68 6.25 -22.64
C ALA A 116 -6.41 4.86 -22.04
N ILE A 117 -5.16 4.37 -22.07
CA ILE A 117 -4.83 3.00 -21.69
C ILE A 117 -4.31 2.83 -20.27
N ALA A 118 -3.70 3.87 -19.67
CA ALA A 118 -3.09 3.78 -18.35
C ALA A 118 -4.11 3.58 -17.19
N PRO A 119 -5.29 4.22 -17.22
CA PRO A 119 -6.26 4.05 -16.13
C PRO A 119 -6.59 2.59 -15.86
N GLY A 120 -6.56 2.19 -14.57
CA GLY A 120 -6.81 0.81 -14.13
C GLY A 120 -5.70 -0.20 -14.45
N ARG A 121 -4.59 0.24 -15.06
CA ARG A 121 -3.42 -0.63 -15.37
C ARG A 121 -2.18 -0.28 -14.59
N MET A 122 -2.21 0.76 -13.81
CA MET A 122 -1.15 1.18 -12.91
C MET A 122 -1.74 1.62 -11.58
N VAL A 123 -1.00 1.41 -10.52
CA VAL A 123 -1.29 1.89 -9.18
C VAL A 123 0.02 2.19 -8.47
N SER A 124 0.10 3.36 -7.86
CA SER A 124 1.21 3.78 -7.03
C SER A 124 0.71 4.15 -5.63
N TYR A 125 1.56 4.01 -4.64
CA TYR A 125 1.36 4.55 -3.32
C TYR A 125 2.72 4.93 -2.73
N GLY A 126 2.97 6.22 -2.64
CA GLY A 126 4.30 6.71 -2.31
C GLY A 126 5.29 6.31 -3.40
N ASP A 127 6.38 5.68 -2.99
CA ASP A 127 7.44 5.13 -3.83
C ASP A 127 7.13 3.74 -4.43
N ASN A 128 6.15 3.03 -3.88
CA ASN A 128 5.73 1.74 -4.38
C ASN A 128 4.93 1.88 -5.68
N GLN A 129 5.27 1.06 -6.67
CA GLN A 129 4.60 1.07 -7.96
C GLN A 129 4.29 -0.34 -8.45
N LEU A 130 3.07 -0.53 -8.92
CA LEU A 130 2.60 -1.76 -9.54
C LEU A 130 1.87 -1.42 -10.83
N PHE A 131 2.27 -2.01 -11.93
CA PHE A 131 1.61 -1.76 -13.21
C PHE A 131 1.57 -2.99 -14.12
N SER A 132 0.69 -2.94 -15.10
CA SER A 132 0.59 -3.98 -16.11
C SER A 132 1.60 -3.72 -17.24
N ALA A 133 2.47 -4.67 -17.54
CA ALA A 133 3.35 -4.57 -18.71
C ALA A 133 2.57 -4.40 -20.03
N LYS A 134 1.26 -4.65 -20.04
CA LYS A 134 0.40 -4.45 -21.20
C LYS A 134 0.32 -3.00 -21.67
N ILE A 135 0.64 -2.02 -20.82
CA ILE A 135 0.72 -0.62 -21.25
C ILE A 135 1.84 -0.42 -22.29
N PHE A 136 2.93 -1.19 -22.21
CA PHE A 136 4.01 -1.19 -23.20
C PHE A 136 3.67 -2.05 -24.44
N THR A 137 3.11 -3.23 -24.22
CA THR A 137 2.78 -4.15 -25.34
C THR A 137 1.68 -3.61 -26.25
N HIS A 138 0.88 -2.65 -25.79
CA HIS A 138 -0.08 -1.93 -26.62
C HIS A 138 0.60 -1.22 -27.81
N PHE A 139 1.82 -0.75 -27.62
CA PHE A 139 2.66 -0.11 -28.64
C PHE A 139 3.64 -1.06 -29.32
N GLY A 140 3.52 -2.37 -29.10
CA GLY A 140 4.49 -3.35 -29.60
C GLY A 140 5.81 -3.38 -28.83
N LEU A 141 5.91 -2.65 -27.72
CA LEU A 141 7.12 -2.59 -26.90
C LEU A 141 7.05 -3.63 -25.77
N LYS A 142 8.23 -4.04 -25.27
CA LYS A 142 8.35 -4.79 -24.02
C LYS A 142 8.82 -3.85 -22.92
N TYR A 143 8.33 -4.06 -21.69
CA TYR A 143 8.90 -3.37 -20.56
C TYR A 143 10.36 -3.82 -20.36
N ASP A 144 11.22 -2.87 -20.08
CA ASP A 144 12.65 -3.03 -19.92
C ASP A 144 13.08 -2.22 -18.69
N ALA A 145 13.60 -2.89 -17.67
CA ALA A 145 13.99 -2.27 -16.43
C ALA A 145 15.23 -1.37 -16.57
N ASP A 146 16.17 -1.74 -17.44
CA ASP A 146 17.38 -0.95 -17.68
C ASP A 146 17.04 0.39 -18.34
N LYS A 147 16.16 0.38 -19.35
CA LYS A 147 15.65 1.60 -19.98
C LYS A 147 14.84 2.45 -19.01
N HIS A 148 14.11 1.80 -18.08
CA HIS A 148 13.39 2.54 -17.03
C HIS A 148 14.39 3.20 -16.08
N ALA A 149 15.43 2.49 -15.67
CA ALA A 149 16.51 3.05 -14.85
C ALA A 149 17.22 4.21 -15.53
N GLU A 150 17.54 4.07 -16.82
CA GLU A 150 18.11 5.15 -17.62
C GLU A 150 17.22 6.38 -17.67
N PHE A 151 15.91 6.20 -17.90
CA PHE A 151 14.96 7.30 -17.88
C PHE A 151 14.95 8.00 -16.52
N LEU A 152 14.83 7.26 -15.41
CA LEU A 152 14.80 7.81 -14.06
C LEU A 152 16.08 8.54 -13.69
N SER A 153 17.24 8.07 -14.18
CA SER A 153 18.53 8.71 -13.92
C SER A 153 18.60 10.16 -14.42
N ARG A 154 17.87 10.50 -15.49
CA ARG A 154 17.75 11.87 -16.00
C ARG A 154 17.10 12.83 -14.99
N PHE A 155 16.28 12.28 -14.08
CA PHE A 155 15.65 13.01 -12.98
C PHE A 155 16.40 12.86 -11.66
N GLY A 156 17.58 12.22 -11.66
CA GLY A 156 18.37 11.95 -10.48
C GLY A 156 17.81 10.84 -9.58
N MET A 157 16.87 10.05 -10.10
CA MET A 157 16.26 8.92 -9.37
C MET A 157 16.94 7.62 -9.78
N THR A 158 16.97 6.65 -8.87
CA THR A 158 17.61 5.35 -9.10
C THR A 158 16.59 4.23 -8.95
N LEU A 159 16.32 3.51 -10.03
CA LEU A 159 15.51 2.30 -9.98
C LEU A 159 16.32 1.15 -9.35
N LYS A 160 15.71 0.41 -8.45
CA LYS A 160 16.27 -0.86 -7.97
C LYS A 160 16.02 -1.95 -9.00
N VAL A 161 16.86 -2.05 -10.01
CA VAL A 161 16.68 -2.98 -11.13
C VAL A 161 16.62 -4.42 -10.64
N ASP A 162 17.50 -4.80 -9.71
CA ASP A 162 17.56 -6.15 -9.15
C ASP A 162 16.33 -6.54 -8.32
N GLU A 163 15.62 -5.54 -7.78
CA GLU A 163 14.37 -5.73 -7.02
C GLU A 163 13.12 -5.58 -7.90
N THR A 164 13.30 -5.14 -9.16
CA THR A 164 12.19 -5.01 -10.10
C THR A 164 11.74 -6.37 -10.59
N GLU A 165 10.54 -6.78 -10.20
CA GLU A 165 10.00 -8.09 -10.56
C GLU A 165 8.93 -7.99 -11.64
N ILE A 166 9.05 -8.84 -12.67
CA ILE A 166 8.04 -9.01 -13.71
C ILE A 166 7.41 -10.39 -13.54
N THR A 167 6.11 -10.45 -13.29
CA THR A 167 5.41 -11.71 -13.05
C THR A 167 4.05 -11.77 -13.74
N THR A 168 3.67 -12.96 -14.17
CA THR A 168 2.30 -13.31 -14.59
C THR A 168 1.52 -13.99 -13.46
N ASN A 169 2.20 -14.38 -12.38
CA ASN A 169 1.59 -15.02 -11.23
C ASN A 169 1.16 -13.96 -10.20
N ILE A 170 -0.15 -13.80 -10.03
CA ILE A 170 -0.72 -12.83 -9.10
C ILE A 170 -0.28 -13.07 -7.64
N SER A 171 -0.01 -14.34 -7.26
CA SER A 171 0.43 -14.67 -5.91
C SER A 171 1.86 -14.20 -5.59
N ARG A 172 2.65 -13.83 -6.61
CA ARG A 172 3.97 -13.22 -6.45
C ARG A 172 3.91 -11.69 -6.33
N VAL A 173 2.75 -11.10 -6.61
CA VAL A 173 2.59 -9.64 -6.52
C VAL A 173 2.73 -9.19 -5.07
N ARG A 174 3.57 -8.20 -4.88
CA ARG A 174 3.78 -7.50 -3.61
C ARG A 174 3.60 -6.01 -3.82
N PHE A 175 2.81 -5.39 -2.95
CA PHE A 175 2.56 -3.95 -3.01
C PHE A 175 2.26 -3.43 -1.61
N CYS A 176 2.99 -2.42 -1.16
CA CYS A 176 2.84 -1.80 0.18
C CYS A 176 2.83 -2.84 1.32
N SER A 177 3.77 -3.79 1.30
CA SER A 177 3.85 -4.90 2.27
C SER A 177 2.61 -5.80 2.28
N ARG A 178 1.88 -5.85 1.17
CA ARG A 178 0.74 -6.74 0.96
C ARG A 178 1.04 -7.75 -0.13
N ALA A 179 0.44 -8.91 0.00
CA ALA A 179 0.48 -10.01 -0.96
C ALA A 179 -0.94 -10.36 -1.39
N VAL A 180 -1.07 -11.01 -2.54
CA VAL A 180 -2.35 -11.51 -3.02
C VAL A 180 -2.39 -13.02 -2.82
N VAL A 181 -3.43 -13.50 -2.17
CA VAL A 181 -3.69 -14.92 -1.93
C VAL A 181 -4.88 -15.35 -2.79
N ARG A 182 -4.70 -16.42 -3.56
CA ARG A 182 -5.79 -17.02 -4.33
C ARG A 182 -6.52 -18.04 -3.46
N THR A 183 -7.83 -17.87 -3.35
CA THR A 183 -8.72 -18.77 -2.60
C THR A 183 -9.81 -19.29 -3.52
N PRO A 184 -10.57 -20.35 -3.13
CA PRO A 184 -11.73 -20.80 -3.90
C PRO A 184 -12.78 -19.71 -4.14
N ALA A 185 -12.84 -18.76 -3.23
CA ALA A 185 -13.79 -17.66 -3.27
C ALA A 185 -13.26 -16.42 -4.03
N GLY A 186 -12.00 -16.43 -4.49
CA GLY A 186 -11.40 -15.34 -5.24
C GLY A 186 -10.02 -14.93 -4.73
N LEU A 187 -9.65 -13.71 -5.06
CA LEU A 187 -8.37 -13.13 -4.65
C LEU A 187 -8.56 -12.31 -3.37
N LEU A 188 -7.77 -12.59 -2.36
CA LEU A 188 -7.71 -11.84 -1.11
C LEU A 188 -6.36 -11.17 -0.95
N VAL A 189 -6.33 -10.06 -0.22
CA VAL A 189 -5.10 -9.35 0.12
C VAL A 189 -4.71 -9.70 1.54
N THR A 190 -3.46 -10.10 1.75
CA THR A 190 -2.88 -10.40 3.06
C THR A 190 -1.65 -9.56 3.34
N ARG A 191 -1.22 -9.47 4.59
CA ARG A 191 0.04 -8.85 4.98
C ARG A 191 1.20 -9.83 4.74
N THR A 192 2.35 -9.35 4.31
CA THR A 192 3.57 -10.15 4.23
C THR A 192 4.15 -10.39 5.63
N HIS A 193 4.74 -11.58 5.88
CA HIS A 193 5.31 -11.92 7.18
C HIS A 193 6.49 -11.02 7.54
N ALA A 194 7.35 -10.70 6.58
CA ALA A 194 8.48 -9.79 6.81
C ALA A 194 8.03 -8.44 7.39
N ALA A 195 6.95 -7.86 6.85
CA ALA A 195 6.40 -6.61 7.35
C ALA A 195 5.84 -6.73 8.78
N LEU A 196 5.35 -7.93 9.16
CA LEU A 196 4.90 -8.20 10.52
C LEU A 196 6.06 -8.20 11.50
N TYR A 197 7.09 -9.01 11.26
CA TYR A 197 8.21 -9.15 12.17
C TYR A 197 8.98 -7.85 12.37
N GLN A 198 9.20 -7.09 11.31
CA GLN A 198 9.81 -5.77 11.41
C GLN A 198 9.03 -4.84 12.34
N LYS A 199 7.70 -4.85 12.25
CA LYS A 199 6.85 -4.01 13.09
C LYS A 199 6.79 -4.45 14.54
N LEU A 200 6.83 -5.75 14.81
CA LEU A 200 6.86 -6.27 16.18
C LEU A 200 8.22 -5.97 16.84
N ALA A 201 9.32 -6.17 16.12
CA ALA A 201 10.67 -5.94 16.63
C ALA A 201 11.00 -4.46 16.85
N ALA A 202 10.40 -3.54 16.09
CA ALA A 202 10.72 -2.12 16.11
C ALA A 202 9.96 -1.31 17.19
N ARG A 203 9.21 -1.94 18.08
CA ARG A 203 8.48 -1.23 19.14
C ARG A 203 9.42 -0.83 20.26
N PRO A 204 9.52 0.48 20.58
CA PRO A 204 10.48 0.97 21.58
C PRO A 204 10.05 0.70 23.03
N GLU A 205 8.74 0.59 23.27
CA GLU A 205 8.15 0.37 24.59
C GLU A 205 7.08 -0.72 24.50
N HIS A 206 7.00 -1.53 25.56
CA HIS A 206 6.03 -2.61 25.71
C HIS A 206 5.13 -2.35 26.92
N ASP A 207 3.88 -2.03 26.63
CA ASP A 207 2.80 -2.04 27.60
C ASP A 207 1.85 -3.19 27.26
N PRO A 208 1.59 -4.14 28.19
CA PRO A 208 0.80 -5.32 27.90
C PRO A 208 -0.60 -5.04 27.34
N VAL A 209 -1.25 -3.95 27.76
CA VAL A 209 -2.58 -3.57 27.27
C VAL A 209 -2.51 -3.13 25.82
N THR A 210 -1.59 -2.23 25.50
CA THR A 210 -1.35 -1.77 24.14
C THR A 210 -0.85 -2.90 23.23
N ASP A 211 0.01 -3.78 23.75
CA ASP A 211 0.51 -4.94 23.00
C ASP A 211 -0.62 -5.89 22.64
N LYS A 212 -1.55 -6.15 23.56
CA LYS A 212 -2.73 -6.96 23.28
C LYS A 212 -3.58 -6.40 22.16
N LEU A 213 -3.84 -5.11 22.18
CA LEU A 213 -4.59 -4.43 21.11
C LEU A 213 -3.85 -4.54 19.76
N TYR A 214 -2.54 -4.38 19.77
CA TYR A 214 -1.71 -4.47 18.60
C TYR A 214 -1.70 -5.88 18.01
N VAL A 215 -1.52 -6.90 18.84
CA VAL A 215 -1.58 -8.31 18.44
C VAL A 215 -2.94 -8.65 17.83
N ARG A 216 -4.03 -8.17 18.41
CA ARG A 216 -5.38 -8.40 17.87
C ARG A 216 -5.63 -7.65 16.57
N ALA A 217 -5.09 -6.45 16.40
CA ALA A 217 -5.13 -5.77 15.11
C ALA A 217 -4.38 -6.55 14.01
N ILE A 218 -3.25 -7.18 14.37
CA ILE A 218 -2.52 -8.07 13.46
C ILE A 218 -3.34 -9.33 13.14
N MET A 219 -3.97 -9.95 14.15
CA MET A 219 -4.87 -11.08 13.92
C MET A 219 -6.00 -10.70 12.95
N ALA A 220 -6.58 -9.52 13.10
CA ALA A 220 -7.59 -9.01 12.18
C ALA A 220 -7.07 -8.85 10.75
N ASP A 221 -5.83 -8.44 10.59
CA ASP A 221 -5.18 -8.28 9.28
C ASP A 221 -4.95 -9.63 8.57
N TYR A 222 -4.75 -10.71 9.32
CA TYR A 222 -4.61 -12.08 8.79
C TYR A 222 -5.90 -12.88 8.73
N MET A 223 -6.97 -12.34 9.24
CA MET A 223 -8.25 -13.01 9.31
C MET A 223 -8.72 -13.49 7.92
N GLY A 224 -8.88 -14.79 7.76
CA GLY A 224 -9.34 -15.42 6.52
C GLY A 224 -8.31 -15.51 5.40
N THR A 225 -7.07 -15.00 5.59
CA THR A 225 -6.03 -14.99 4.56
C THR A 225 -4.81 -15.83 4.91
N ASP A 226 -4.42 -15.86 6.19
CA ASP A 226 -3.25 -16.61 6.68
C ASP A 226 -3.54 -17.25 8.04
N PRO A 227 -4.02 -18.50 8.08
CA PRO A 227 -4.37 -19.18 9.31
C PRO A 227 -3.19 -19.44 10.24
N ILE A 228 -1.99 -19.62 9.70
CA ILE A 228 -0.79 -19.88 10.53
C ILE A 228 -0.36 -18.61 11.24
N ALA A 229 -0.25 -17.50 10.52
CA ALA A 229 0.06 -16.23 11.14
C ALA A 229 -1.02 -15.79 12.15
N PHE A 230 -2.29 -16.06 11.84
CA PHE A 230 -3.40 -15.82 12.76
C PHE A 230 -3.26 -16.65 14.04
N GLU A 231 -2.98 -17.96 13.94
CA GLU A 231 -2.82 -18.82 15.11
C GLU A 231 -1.57 -18.45 15.92
N ALA A 232 -0.45 -18.14 15.26
CA ALA A 232 0.75 -17.68 15.96
C ALA A 232 0.48 -16.42 16.78
N MET A 233 -0.23 -15.44 16.21
CA MET A 233 -0.64 -14.24 16.96
C MET A 233 -1.66 -14.54 18.04
N SER A 234 -2.55 -15.51 17.85
CA SER A 234 -3.48 -15.98 18.86
C SER A 234 -2.77 -16.60 20.06
N GLN A 235 -1.65 -17.30 19.86
CA GLN A 235 -0.83 -17.82 20.95
C GLN A 235 -0.19 -16.69 21.75
N VAL A 236 0.33 -15.67 21.09
CA VAL A 236 0.85 -14.48 21.79
C VAL A 236 -0.26 -13.75 22.55
N ASP A 237 -1.44 -13.58 21.95
CA ASP A 237 -2.60 -12.96 22.63
C ASP A 237 -3.00 -13.69 23.92
N ARG A 238 -2.92 -15.04 23.93
CA ARG A 238 -3.21 -15.85 25.11
C ARG A 238 -2.23 -15.63 26.27
N GLN A 239 -1.00 -15.26 25.96
CA GLN A 239 0.03 -14.96 26.97
C GLN A 239 -0.14 -13.56 27.59
N LEU A 240 -0.83 -12.67 26.89
CA LEU A 240 -1.14 -11.33 27.37
C LEU A 240 -2.44 -11.36 28.19
N ASP A 241 -2.33 -11.71 29.48
CA ASP A 241 -3.49 -11.82 30.39
C ASP A 241 -3.90 -10.46 30.95
N VAL A 242 -4.33 -9.57 30.04
CA VAL A 242 -4.84 -8.23 30.35
C VAL A 242 -6.16 -7.98 29.63
N PRO A 243 -7.03 -7.10 30.14
CA PRO A 243 -8.29 -6.76 29.47
C PRO A 243 -8.02 -6.00 28.18
N ILE A 244 -9.03 -5.99 27.30
CA ILE A 244 -9.06 -5.11 26.13
C ILE A 244 -9.55 -3.75 26.59
N ASP A 245 -8.73 -2.72 26.43
CA ASP A 245 -9.08 -1.35 26.73
C ASP A 245 -9.18 -0.55 25.43
N ILE A 246 -10.40 -0.21 25.03
CA ILE A 246 -10.67 0.55 23.81
C ILE A 246 -10.19 2.01 23.91
N THR A 247 -10.01 2.54 25.11
CA THR A 247 -9.63 3.95 25.31
C THR A 247 -8.19 4.25 24.88
N VAL A 248 -7.33 3.21 24.88
CA VAL A 248 -5.91 3.34 24.47
C VAL A 248 -5.67 2.88 23.02
N VAL A 249 -6.74 2.67 22.24
CA VAL A 249 -6.62 2.30 20.82
C VAL A 249 -5.99 3.43 20.01
N THR A 250 -4.84 3.14 19.42
CA THR A 250 -4.13 4.11 18.58
C THR A 250 -4.82 4.29 17.21
N PRO A 251 -4.61 5.44 16.54
CA PRO A 251 -5.14 5.64 15.17
C PRO A 251 -4.73 4.55 14.19
N LYS A 252 -3.55 3.98 14.38
CA LYS A 252 -3.02 2.89 13.55
C LYS A 252 -3.80 1.58 13.76
N ILE A 253 -4.14 1.23 14.98
CA ILE A 253 -5.00 0.09 15.30
C ILE A 253 -6.41 0.35 14.75
N LYS A 254 -6.96 1.55 14.98
CA LYS A 254 -8.25 1.97 14.44
C LYS A 254 -8.33 1.78 12.92
N SER A 255 -7.31 2.16 12.17
CA SER A 255 -7.28 2.03 10.71
C SER A 255 -7.46 0.58 10.22
N VAL A 256 -7.03 -0.41 11.00
CA VAL A 256 -7.19 -1.83 10.66
C VAL A 256 -8.58 -2.36 11.02
N ILE A 257 -9.07 -2.04 12.22
CA ILE A 257 -10.32 -2.64 12.75
C ILE A 257 -11.59 -1.90 12.31
N THR A 258 -11.52 -0.60 12.01
CA THR A 258 -12.68 0.20 11.58
C THR A 258 -13.38 -0.37 10.35
N PRO A 259 -12.68 -0.73 9.26
CA PRO A 259 -13.34 -1.34 8.11
C PRO A 259 -14.07 -2.63 8.47
N ILE A 260 -13.49 -3.43 9.36
CA ILE A 260 -14.08 -4.68 9.84
C ILE A 260 -15.35 -4.39 10.65
N ALA A 261 -15.27 -3.44 11.58
CA ALA A 261 -16.41 -3.03 12.40
C ALA A 261 -17.59 -2.53 11.54
N ARG A 262 -17.30 -1.65 10.57
CA ARG A 262 -18.31 -1.17 9.62
C ARG A 262 -18.95 -2.28 8.81
N GLY A 263 -18.15 -3.28 8.37
CA GLY A 263 -18.66 -4.40 7.60
C GLY A 263 -19.54 -5.35 8.44
N PHE A 264 -19.13 -5.68 9.66
CA PHE A 264 -19.84 -6.62 10.53
C PHE A 264 -21.01 -5.99 11.28
N TYR A 265 -20.85 -4.75 11.76
CA TYR A 265 -21.79 -4.11 12.68
C TYR A 265 -22.47 -2.87 12.09
N GLY A 266 -22.07 -2.44 10.90
CA GLY A 266 -22.59 -1.24 10.26
C GLY A 266 -22.18 0.08 10.95
N SER A 267 -21.30 0.01 11.96
CA SER A 267 -20.84 1.13 12.77
C SER A 267 -19.32 1.03 13.00
N ASP A 268 -18.71 2.13 13.38
CA ASP A 268 -17.32 2.24 13.83
C ASP A 268 -17.19 2.93 15.19
N ASP A 269 -18.28 2.93 15.95
CA ASP A 269 -18.26 3.39 17.34
C ASP A 269 -17.39 2.46 18.23
N ASP A 270 -17.08 2.93 19.44
CA ASP A 270 -16.20 2.21 20.35
C ASP A 270 -16.74 0.81 20.71
N GLN A 271 -18.06 0.64 20.76
CA GLN A 271 -18.67 -0.67 21.03
C GLN A 271 -18.47 -1.64 19.85
N ALA A 272 -18.63 -1.17 18.62
CA ALA A 272 -18.37 -1.97 17.43
C ALA A 272 -16.88 -2.37 17.32
N LEU A 273 -15.98 -1.42 17.59
CA LEU A 273 -14.54 -1.70 17.62
C LEU A 273 -14.17 -2.71 18.70
N LEU A 274 -14.73 -2.56 19.91
CA LEU A 274 -14.55 -3.50 21.00
C LEU A 274 -15.07 -4.90 20.64
N ASN A 275 -16.21 -4.99 19.99
CA ASN A 275 -16.80 -6.24 19.52
C ASN A 275 -15.89 -6.95 18.52
N VAL A 276 -15.30 -6.23 17.55
CA VAL A 276 -14.30 -6.81 16.63
C VAL A 276 -13.13 -7.40 17.41
N LEU A 277 -12.50 -6.60 18.26
CA LEU A 277 -11.32 -7.03 19.03
C LEU A 277 -11.62 -8.23 19.95
N SER A 278 -12.78 -8.24 20.58
CA SER A 278 -13.20 -9.34 21.49
C SER A 278 -13.54 -10.61 20.71
N SER A 279 -14.15 -10.48 19.54
CA SER A 279 -14.60 -11.62 18.72
C SER A 279 -13.43 -12.38 18.10
N LEU A 280 -12.32 -11.71 17.79
CA LEU A 280 -11.13 -12.34 17.20
C LEU A 280 -10.60 -13.48 18.09
N ARG A 281 -10.49 -13.26 19.39
CA ARG A 281 -10.01 -14.30 20.34
C ARG A 281 -10.99 -15.46 20.46
N ALA A 282 -12.26 -15.18 20.46
CA ALA A 282 -13.29 -16.15 20.78
C ALA A 282 -13.69 -17.03 19.57
N GLY A 283 -13.16 -16.78 18.40
CA GLY A 283 -13.59 -17.43 17.17
C GLY A 283 -15.08 -17.17 16.83
N ARG A 284 -15.64 -16.09 17.40
CA ARG A 284 -17.07 -15.74 17.32
C ARG A 284 -17.44 -14.91 16.12
N ILE A 285 -16.51 -14.62 15.23
CA ILE A 285 -16.83 -13.88 14.03
C ILE A 285 -17.71 -14.74 13.12
N ASP A 286 -18.92 -14.27 12.88
CA ASP A 286 -19.87 -14.96 12.01
C ASP A 286 -19.30 -14.99 10.57
N ARG A 287 -19.16 -16.21 10.03
CA ARG A 287 -18.70 -16.45 8.65
C ARG A 287 -19.58 -15.76 7.61
N ARG A 288 -20.87 -15.57 7.90
CA ARG A 288 -21.79 -14.86 6.99
C ARG A 288 -21.45 -13.37 6.92
N ALA A 289 -21.10 -12.78 8.06
CA ALA A 289 -20.65 -11.39 8.11
C ALA A 289 -19.31 -11.21 7.41
N LEU A 290 -18.38 -12.18 7.52
CA LEU A 290 -17.13 -12.19 6.74
C LEU A 290 -17.41 -12.23 5.23
N LEU A 291 -18.37 -13.04 4.80
CA LEU A 291 -18.82 -13.08 3.41
C LEU A 291 -19.33 -11.72 2.95
N SER A 292 -20.11 -11.02 3.78
CA SER A 292 -20.63 -9.70 3.44
C SER A 292 -19.56 -8.63 3.28
N LEU A 293 -18.43 -8.73 4.01
CA LEU A 293 -17.27 -7.86 3.83
C LEU A 293 -16.62 -8.02 2.46
N HIS A 294 -16.60 -9.23 1.96
CA HIS A 294 -15.91 -9.59 0.73
C HIS A 294 -16.84 -9.64 -0.50
N THR A 295 -18.14 -9.49 -0.29
CA THR A 295 -19.11 -9.43 -1.39
C THR A 295 -19.38 -7.99 -1.77
N PRO A 296 -19.17 -7.58 -3.03
CA PRO A 296 -19.53 -6.25 -3.49
C PRO A 296 -21.02 -6.02 -3.32
N HIS A 297 -21.42 -5.07 -2.50
CA HIS A 297 -22.80 -4.61 -2.48
C HIS A 297 -23.07 -3.81 -3.75
N ALA A 298 -24.12 -4.14 -4.48
CA ALA A 298 -24.52 -3.49 -5.73
C ALA A 298 -24.65 -1.94 -5.61
N HIS A 299 -24.82 -1.44 -4.40
CA HIS A 299 -24.96 -0.01 -4.11
C HIS A 299 -23.78 0.62 -3.35
N SER A 300 -22.69 -0.11 -3.07
CA SER A 300 -21.55 0.39 -2.31
C SER A 300 -20.18 0.03 -2.93
N SER A 301 -20.09 0.05 -4.24
CA SER A 301 -18.85 -0.20 -4.97
C SER A 301 -17.66 0.62 -4.44
N LYS A 302 -17.91 1.85 -3.99
CA LYS A 302 -16.90 2.72 -3.38
C LYS A 302 -16.41 2.20 -2.02
N ARG A 303 -17.26 1.57 -1.21
CA ARG A 303 -16.87 1.01 0.10
C ARG A 303 -16.04 -0.28 -0.07
N THR A 304 -16.42 -1.12 -1.00
CA THR A 304 -15.72 -2.39 -1.25
C THR A 304 -14.33 -2.15 -1.81
N MET A 305 -14.16 -1.17 -2.67
CA MET A 305 -12.84 -0.76 -3.18
C MET A 305 -11.96 -0.16 -2.09
N ALA A 306 -12.54 0.62 -1.16
CA ALA A 306 -11.80 1.19 -0.03
C ALA A 306 -11.29 0.13 0.96
N LEU A 307 -11.93 -1.04 1.02
CA LEU A 307 -11.50 -2.14 1.88
C LEU A 307 -10.44 -3.04 1.24
N GLY A 308 -10.14 -2.88 -0.05
CA GLY A 308 -9.18 -3.69 -0.78
C GLY A 308 -9.59 -5.17 -0.91
N PHE A 309 -10.83 -5.51 -0.57
CA PHE A 309 -11.36 -6.86 -0.70
C PHE A 309 -12.17 -6.96 -1.98
N SER A 310 -11.73 -7.77 -2.90
CA SER A 310 -12.54 -8.17 -4.04
C SER A 310 -13.10 -9.56 -3.80
N THR A 311 -14.40 -9.67 -3.80
CA THR A 311 -15.17 -10.87 -4.07
C THR A 311 -15.51 -11.86 -2.95
N THR A 312 -16.57 -12.53 -3.16
CA THR A 312 -17.19 -13.68 -2.49
C THR A 312 -16.17 -14.63 -1.87
N VAL A 313 -16.07 -14.59 -0.58
CA VAL A 313 -15.34 -15.62 0.17
C VAL A 313 -16.33 -16.72 0.50
N GLY A 314 -16.10 -17.93 0.02
CA GLY A 314 -16.76 -19.10 0.56
C GLY A 314 -16.48 -19.17 2.06
N GLY A 315 -17.51 -19.30 2.90
CA GLY A 315 -17.45 -19.21 4.37
C GLY A 315 -16.57 -20.25 5.08
N THR A 316 -15.60 -20.81 4.38
CA THR A 316 -14.68 -21.86 4.85
C THR A 316 -13.34 -21.32 5.32
N LEU A 317 -13.05 -20.04 5.08
CA LEU A 317 -11.71 -19.51 5.33
C LEU A 317 -11.44 -19.16 6.79
N PHE A 318 -12.46 -18.97 7.58
CA PHE A 318 -12.27 -18.58 8.97
C PHE A 318 -12.86 -19.63 9.93
N GLY A 319 -11.98 -20.22 10.75
CA GLY A 319 -12.36 -21.19 11.79
C GLY A 319 -12.91 -22.53 11.30
N GLY A 320 -12.71 -22.88 10.02
CA GLY A 320 -13.00 -24.19 9.43
C GLY A 320 -11.72 -24.88 8.95
N PRO A 321 -11.81 -26.15 8.54
CA PRO A 321 -10.70 -26.80 7.87
C PRO A 321 -10.31 -26.01 6.63
N LEU A 322 -9.00 -25.86 6.39
CA LEU A 322 -8.49 -25.24 5.19
C LEU A 322 -9.00 -25.98 3.96
N THR A 323 -9.60 -25.26 3.02
CA THR A 323 -9.88 -25.84 1.71
C THR A 323 -8.56 -26.14 0.99
N PRO A 324 -8.52 -27.09 0.06
CA PRO A 324 -7.31 -27.37 -0.71
C PRO A 324 -6.70 -26.14 -1.39
N ALA A 325 -7.54 -25.22 -1.86
CA ALA A 325 -7.05 -24.00 -2.50
C ALA A 325 -6.55 -22.93 -1.50
N ALA A 326 -7.14 -22.85 -0.31
CA ALA A 326 -6.63 -22.00 0.76
C ALA A 326 -5.29 -22.54 1.30
N SER A 327 -5.17 -23.86 1.44
CA SER A 327 -3.93 -24.55 1.78
C SER A 327 -2.85 -24.29 0.71
N TRP A 328 -3.21 -24.42 -0.57
CA TRP A 328 -2.28 -24.16 -1.68
C TRP A 328 -1.81 -22.70 -1.69
N ALA A 329 -2.69 -21.75 -1.51
CA ALA A 329 -2.33 -20.33 -1.46
C ALA A 329 -1.39 -20.04 -0.30
N HIS A 330 -1.62 -20.67 0.85
CA HIS A 330 -0.75 -20.62 2.01
C HIS A 330 0.61 -21.23 1.75
N ASP A 331 0.68 -22.40 1.10
CA ASP A 331 1.93 -23.08 0.75
C ASP A 331 2.75 -22.25 -0.25
N GLN A 332 2.09 -21.55 -1.18
CA GLN A 332 2.75 -20.61 -2.09
C GLN A 332 3.35 -19.41 -1.35
N ASP A 333 2.65 -18.88 -0.35
CA ASP A 333 3.16 -17.79 0.47
C ASP A 333 4.33 -18.26 1.37
N ARG A 334 4.21 -19.46 1.96
CA ARG A 334 5.31 -20.10 2.69
C ARG A 334 6.54 -20.34 1.83
N ALA A 335 6.37 -20.83 0.61
CA ALA A 335 7.48 -21.04 -0.33
C ALA A 335 8.15 -19.72 -0.75
N SER A 336 7.38 -18.65 -0.88
CA SER A 336 7.90 -17.30 -1.14
C SER A 336 8.66 -16.74 0.05
N TRP A 337 8.15 -16.98 1.24
CA TRP A 337 8.75 -16.63 2.50
C TRP A 337 10.04 -17.42 2.78
N ALA A 338 10.03 -18.73 2.53
CA ALA A 338 11.22 -19.57 2.65
C ALA A 338 12.36 -19.06 1.75
N ARG A 339 12.06 -18.73 0.49
CA ARG A 339 13.05 -18.13 -0.44
C ARG A 339 13.56 -16.77 0.02
N TYR A 340 12.72 -15.96 0.65
CA TYR A 340 13.16 -14.69 1.23
C TYR A 340 14.13 -14.92 2.40
N LEU A 341 13.80 -15.84 3.31
CA LEU A 341 14.65 -16.17 4.46
C LEU A 341 15.96 -16.84 4.03
N GLU A 342 15.92 -17.66 2.97
CA GLU A 342 17.10 -18.26 2.36
C GLU A 342 18.08 -17.19 1.85
N LYS A 343 17.56 -16.14 1.21
CA LYS A 343 18.35 -15.00 0.76
C LYS A 343 18.92 -14.14 1.89
N THR A 344 18.34 -14.20 3.07
CA THR A 344 18.71 -13.40 4.24
C THR A 344 19.40 -14.19 5.35
N ASP A 345 19.77 -15.46 5.10
CA ASP A 345 20.34 -16.42 6.08
C ASP A 345 19.49 -16.62 7.35
N GLN A 346 18.18 -16.40 7.25
CA GLN A 346 17.23 -16.51 8.37
C GLN A 346 16.33 -17.75 8.30
N LEU A 347 16.72 -18.76 7.55
CA LEU A 347 15.93 -19.98 7.33
C LEU A 347 15.61 -20.76 8.62
N GLY A 348 16.49 -20.71 9.62
CA GLY A 348 16.29 -21.36 10.91
C GLY A 348 15.02 -20.91 11.65
N VAL A 349 14.57 -19.68 11.42
CA VAL A 349 13.38 -19.11 12.08
C VAL A 349 12.06 -19.77 11.64
N LEU A 350 12.02 -20.44 10.48
CA LEU A 350 10.81 -21.09 9.96
C LEU A 350 10.62 -22.55 10.44
N TYR A 351 11.67 -23.20 10.86
CA TYR A 351 11.68 -24.65 11.10
C TYR A 351 11.83 -25.02 12.58
N ASP A 352 12.16 -24.06 13.44
CA ASP A 352 12.37 -24.30 14.89
C ASP A 352 11.08 -24.09 15.75
N ASN A 353 9.89 -24.07 15.11
CA ASN A 353 8.60 -24.00 15.82
C ASN A 353 7.60 -25.02 15.33
#